data_fae9814b5778f7b2eb2242e74495e39a
#
_entry.id   fae9814b5778f7b2eb2242e74495e39a
#
_cell.length_a   1.000
_cell.length_b   1.000
_cell.length_c   1.000
_cell.angle_alpha   90.00
_cell.angle_beta   90.00
_cell.angle_gamma   90.00
#
_symmetry.space_group_name_H-M   'P 1'
#
loop_
_entity.id
_entity.type
_entity.pdbx_description
1 polymer ?
#
loop_
_entity_poly.entity_id
_entity_poly.type
_entity_poly.pdbx_seq_one_letter_code
_entity_poly.pdbx_strand_id
1 'polypeptide(L)'
;MRLLSLLAALLVAAPLASAADFNQETAILVAKREMHDRVYGNTVIVVRPLGQDRHIGFIVNKPTSVTLGKLFPQHLPSQKVADPVYLGGPMGPEVIFAMVRGRQSPGGRSLQLTPGLYVAFDSAVVDHIIESQPQEARFFAGMVLWQPGELAEEVKRGLWFVLDPQPDLVLQRKTTDGLWEDLVGRAERKANTI
;
A
#
# COMPACT_ATOMS: atom_id res chain seq x y z
N MET A 1 49.28 -45.31 11.91
CA MET A 1 48.76 -43.95 12.21
C MET A 1 47.70 -43.62 11.20
N ARG A 2 46.41 -43.65 11.60
CA ARG A 2 45.27 -43.31 10.76
C ARG A 2 44.79 -41.91 11.16
N LEU A 3 44.94 -40.93 10.24
CA LEU A 3 44.35 -39.59 10.42
C LEU A 3 42.85 -39.68 10.09
N LEU A 4 41.99 -39.42 11.08
CA LEU A 4 40.58 -39.14 10.88
C LEU A 4 40.45 -37.65 10.53
N SER A 5 40.02 -37.35 9.30
CA SER A 5 39.60 -36.00 8.92
C SER A 5 38.15 -35.80 9.32
N LEU A 6 37.88 -34.96 10.33
CA LEU A 6 36.54 -34.48 10.66
C LEU A 6 36.14 -33.41 9.62
N LEU A 7 35.17 -33.73 8.80
CA LEU A 7 34.47 -32.76 7.92
C LEU A 7 33.36 -32.09 8.75
N ALA A 8 33.61 -30.85 9.19
CA ALA A 8 32.57 -30.05 9.84
C ALA A 8 31.64 -29.47 8.74
N ALA A 9 30.44 -30.00 8.65
CA ALA A 9 29.39 -29.42 7.79
C ALA A 9 28.87 -28.14 8.44
N LEU A 10 29.21 -26.99 7.84
CA LEU A 10 28.65 -25.70 8.22
C LEU A 10 27.22 -25.61 7.69
N LEU A 11 26.23 -25.83 8.55
CA LEU A 11 24.81 -25.57 8.24
C LEU A 11 24.64 -24.04 8.16
N VAL A 12 24.63 -23.49 6.96
CA VAL A 12 24.19 -22.11 6.72
C VAL A 12 22.67 -22.10 6.83
N ALA A 13 22.16 -21.71 8.00
CA ALA A 13 20.74 -21.43 8.16
C ALA A 13 20.39 -20.19 7.30
N ALA A 14 19.65 -20.39 6.21
CA ALA A 14 19.08 -19.29 5.46
C ALA A 14 18.11 -18.52 6.38
N PRO A 15 18.17 -17.17 6.43
CA PRO A 15 17.22 -16.40 7.21
C PRO A 15 15.82 -16.65 6.66
N LEU A 16 14.93 -17.14 7.51
CA LEU A 16 13.49 -17.17 7.24
C LEU A 16 13.09 -15.72 6.99
N ALA A 17 12.67 -15.41 5.75
CA ALA A 17 12.11 -14.11 5.44
C ALA A 17 10.87 -13.91 6.33
N SER A 18 11.04 -13.10 7.38
CA SER A 18 9.97 -12.69 8.26
C SER A 18 9.00 -11.85 7.43
N ALA A 19 7.70 -12.14 7.53
CA ALA A 19 6.68 -11.23 6.99
C ALA A 19 6.83 -9.86 7.69
N ALA A 20 6.57 -8.76 6.96
CA ALA A 20 6.64 -7.41 7.52
C ALA A 20 5.84 -7.33 8.82
N ASP A 21 6.44 -6.77 9.86
CA ASP A 21 5.73 -6.44 11.09
C ASP A 21 4.91 -5.15 10.87
N PHE A 22 3.65 -5.32 10.47
CA PHE A 22 2.75 -4.20 10.20
C PHE A 22 2.52 -3.28 11.40
N ASN A 23 2.89 -3.70 12.61
CA ASN A 23 2.82 -2.85 13.80
C ASN A 23 4.00 -1.87 13.90
N GLN A 24 5.10 -2.14 13.22
CA GLN A 24 6.31 -1.34 13.25
C GLN A 24 6.58 -0.62 11.92
N GLU A 25 6.25 -1.26 10.81
CA GLU A 25 6.62 -0.82 9.48
C GLU A 25 5.42 -0.81 8.53
N THR A 26 5.60 -0.14 7.39
CA THR A 26 4.63 -0.23 6.30
C THR A 26 4.56 -1.65 5.78
N ALA A 27 3.35 -2.13 5.52
CA ALA A 27 3.11 -3.43 4.92
C ALA A 27 2.11 -3.32 3.76
N ILE A 28 1.99 -4.39 2.99
CA ILE A 28 0.93 -4.58 2.00
C ILE A 28 -0.03 -5.62 2.54
N LEU A 29 -1.29 -5.24 2.67
CA LEU A 29 -2.38 -6.16 2.97
C LEU A 29 -3.03 -6.60 1.67
N VAL A 30 -3.19 -7.90 1.49
CA VAL A 30 -3.91 -8.48 0.37
C VAL A 30 -5.11 -9.23 0.90
N ALA A 31 -6.30 -8.81 0.51
CA ALA A 31 -7.55 -9.47 0.93
C ALA A 31 -7.54 -10.93 0.50
N LYS A 32 -7.84 -11.84 1.43
CA LYS A 32 -7.99 -13.26 1.09
C LYS A 32 -9.27 -13.50 0.30
N ARG A 33 -9.35 -14.61 -0.44
CA ARG A 33 -10.49 -14.92 -1.33
C ARG A 33 -11.80 -15.07 -0.57
N GLU A 34 -11.72 -15.48 0.69
CA GLU A 34 -12.85 -15.66 1.59
C GLU A 34 -13.44 -14.34 2.12
N MET A 35 -12.75 -13.22 1.88
CA MET A 35 -13.26 -11.90 2.25
C MET A 35 -14.29 -11.40 1.24
N HIS A 36 -15.57 -11.65 1.52
CA HIS A 36 -16.70 -11.26 0.66
C HIS A 36 -17.27 -9.89 1.02
N ASP A 37 -16.44 -8.97 1.46
CA ASP A 37 -16.84 -7.59 1.78
C ASP A 37 -16.91 -6.73 0.51
N ARG A 38 -17.90 -5.82 0.43
CA ARG A 38 -18.08 -4.95 -0.76
C ARG A 38 -16.97 -3.94 -0.95
N VAL A 39 -16.37 -3.45 0.14
CA VAL A 39 -15.30 -2.45 0.12
C VAL A 39 -13.95 -3.14 0.05
N TYR A 40 -13.74 -4.13 0.93
CA TYR A 40 -12.43 -4.73 1.16
C TYR A 40 -12.17 -6.01 0.37
N GLY A 41 -13.22 -6.66 -0.16
CA GLY A 41 -13.03 -7.83 -1.03
C GLY A 41 -12.18 -7.49 -2.27
N ASN A 42 -11.24 -8.38 -2.61
CA ASN A 42 -10.32 -8.23 -3.75
C ASN A 42 -9.48 -6.94 -3.69
N THR A 43 -9.11 -6.49 -2.48
CA THR A 43 -8.29 -5.29 -2.32
C THR A 43 -6.83 -5.59 -2.04
N VAL A 44 -6.00 -4.64 -2.44
CA VAL A 44 -4.61 -4.48 -2.04
C VAL A 44 -4.51 -3.14 -1.33
N ILE A 45 -4.02 -3.15 -0.09
CA ILE A 45 -3.94 -1.95 0.75
C ILE A 45 -2.49 -1.73 1.17
N VAL A 46 -1.97 -0.52 0.95
CA VAL A 46 -0.74 -0.08 1.61
C VAL A 46 -1.12 0.40 3.00
N VAL A 47 -0.59 -0.22 4.04
CA VAL A 47 -0.88 0.12 5.43
C VAL A 47 0.37 0.63 6.14
N ARG A 48 0.19 1.65 6.98
CA ARG A 48 1.24 2.28 7.79
C ARG A 48 0.79 2.41 9.24
N PRO A 49 1.60 2.00 10.24
CA PRO A 49 1.32 2.27 11.64
C PRO A 49 1.42 3.77 11.96
N LEU A 50 0.49 4.26 12.78
CA LEU A 50 0.44 5.63 13.30
C LEU A 50 0.84 5.71 14.77
N GLY A 51 1.27 4.59 15.36
CA GLY A 51 1.53 4.45 16.79
C GLY A 51 0.26 4.14 17.60
N GLN A 52 0.45 3.65 18.83
CA GLN A 52 -0.64 3.21 19.71
C GLN A 52 -1.58 2.19 19.04
N ASP A 53 -1.03 1.25 18.29
CA ASP A 53 -1.73 0.20 17.53
C ASP A 53 -2.76 0.70 16.52
N ARG A 54 -2.72 2.00 16.16
CA ARG A 54 -3.53 2.59 15.11
C ARG A 54 -2.83 2.47 13.75
N HIS A 55 -3.62 2.29 12.70
CA HIS A 55 -3.10 2.17 11.35
C HIS A 55 -3.90 3.03 10.38
N ILE A 56 -3.21 3.52 9.36
CA ILE A 56 -3.82 4.14 8.18
C ILE A 56 -3.51 3.29 6.96
N GLY A 57 -4.46 3.17 6.05
CA GLY A 57 -4.27 2.45 4.80
C GLY A 57 -4.91 3.12 3.61
N PHE A 58 -4.43 2.75 2.43
CA PHE A 58 -4.98 3.18 1.14
C PHE A 58 -5.16 1.96 0.24
N ILE A 59 -6.40 1.76 -0.23
CA ILE A 59 -6.69 0.77 -1.27
C ILE A 59 -6.05 1.26 -2.56
N VAL A 60 -5.17 0.46 -3.16
CA VAL A 60 -4.36 0.91 -4.30
C VAL A 60 -4.76 0.30 -5.64
N ASN A 61 -5.74 -0.59 -5.64
CA ASN A 61 -6.19 -1.31 -6.83
C ASN A 61 -7.66 -1.13 -7.21
N LYS A 62 -8.33 -0.09 -6.69
CA LYS A 62 -9.72 0.22 -7.08
C LYS A 62 -9.82 1.58 -7.79
N PRO A 63 -9.53 1.65 -9.11
CA PRO A 63 -9.76 2.86 -9.88
C PRO A 63 -11.25 3.14 -9.95
N THR A 64 -11.64 4.43 -9.89
CA THR A 64 -13.01 4.87 -10.12
C THR A 64 -13.20 5.29 -11.59
N SER A 65 -14.41 5.66 -11.98
CA SER A 65 -14.68 6.28 -13.29
C SER A 65 -14.49 7.79 -13.30
N VAL A 66 -13.95 8.36 -12.21
CA VAL A 66 -13.85 9.80 -11.99
C VAL A 66 -12.39 10.25 -12.10
N THR A 67 -12.13 11.32 -12.84
CA THR A 67 -10.81 11.97 -12.92
C THR A 67 -10.77 13.21 -12.04
N LEU A 68 -9.56 13.70 -11.73
CA LEU A 68 -9.40 14.97 -11.00
C LEU A 68 -10.09 16.14 -11.70
N GLY A 69 -10.04 16.19 -13.04
CA GLY A 69 -10.70 17.24 -13.81
C GLY A 69 -12.22 17.25 -13.66
N LYS A 70 -12.86 16.09 -13.45
CA LYS A 70 -14.30 16.02 -13.14
C LYS A 70 -14.61 16.49 -11.72
N LEU A 71 -13.73 16.20 -10.74
CA LEU A 71 -13.89 16.65 -9.36
C LEU A 71 -13.63 18.14 -9.20
N PHE A 72 -12.64 18.68 -9.92
CA PHE A 72 -12.20 20.06 -9.83
C PHE A 72 -12.26 20.77 -11.21
N PRO A 73 -13.47 21.04 -11.74
CA PRO A 73 -13.65 21.55 -13.10
C PRO A 73 -13.06 22.95 -13.30
N GLN A 74 -12.86 23.73 -12.24
CA GLN A 74 -12.28 25.07 -12.30
C GLN A 74 -10.74 25.04 -12.13
N HIS A 75 -10.13 23.90 -11.78
CA HIS A 75 -8.69 23.77 -11.59
C HIS A 75 -8.05 23.24 -12.88
N LEU A 76 -7.49 24.13 -13.70
CA LEU A 76 -6.92 23.77 -15.01
C LEU A 76 -5.85 22.69 -14.96
N PRO A 77 -4.93 22.64 -13.98
CA PRO A 77 -3.98 21.54 -13.87
C PRO A 77 -4.65 20.16 -13.71
N SER A 78 -5.73 20.08 -12.95
CA SER A 78 -6.49 18.82 -12.78
C SER A 78 -7.08 18.28 -14.07
N GLN A 79 -7.42 19.15 -15.04
CA GLN A 79 -7.92 18.75 -16.35
C GLN A 79 -6.89 17.97 -17.18
N LYS A 80 -5.61 18.12 -16.86
CA LYS A 80 -4.50 17.47 -17.57
C LYS A 80 -4.15 16.11 -17.01
N VAL A 81 -4.73 15.74 -15.85
CA VAL A 81 -4.50 14.44 -15.22
C VAL A 81 -5.51 13.43 -15.78
N ALA A 82 -5.05 12.58 -16.67
CA ALA A 82 -5.90 11.59 -17.35
C ALA A 82 -6.21 10.37 -16.48
N ASP A 83 -5.34 10.06 -15.52
CA ASP A 83 -5.52 8.90 -14.64
C ASP A 83 -6.77 9.06 -13.75
N PRO A 84 -7.49 7.95 -13.50
CA PRO A 84 -8.64 7.98 -12.60
C PRO A 84 -8.20 8.26 -11.15
N VAL A 85 -9.09 8.84 -10.37
CA VAL A 85 -8.98 8.83 -8.92
C VAL A 85 -9.31 7.43 -8.42
N TYR A 86 -8.52 6.94 -7.47
CA TYR A 86 -8.72 5.63 -6.86
C TYR A 86 -9.58 5.74 -5.59
N LEU A 87 -10.39 4.75 -5.31
CA LEU A 87 -11.03 4.61 -4.01
C LEU A 87 -9.95 4.20 -2.99
N GLY A 88 -9.49 5.14 -2.17
CA GLY A 88 -8.50 4.88 -1.12
C GLY A 88 -9.08 4.21 0.12
N GLY A 89 -10.36 4.41 0.38
CA GLY A 89 -11.09 3.78 1.49
C GLY A 89 -12.39 4.51 1.83
N PRO A 90 -13.17 3.98 2.79
CA PRO A 90 -14.49 4.50 3.13
C PRO A 90 -14.46 5.76 4.02
N MET A 91 -13.31 6.08 4.63
CA MET A 91 -13.21 7.25 5.54
C MET A 91 -12.79 8.49 4.77
N GLY A 92 -13.61 9.56 4.86
CA GLY A 92 -13.37 10.85 4.20
C GLY A 92 -13.33 10.75 2.68
N PRO A 93 -14.34 10.17 2.01
CA PRO A 93 -14.32 9.97 0.55
C PRO A 93 -14.33 11.28 -0.24
N GLU A 94 -14.66 12.40 0.41
CA GLU A 94 -14.60 13.76 -0.13
C GLU A 94 -13.20 14.37 -0.09
N VAL A 95 -12.24 13.72 0.59
CA VAL A 95 -10.85 14.19 0.72
C VAL A 95 -9.99 13.47 -0.32
N ILE A 96 -9.23 14.27 -1.08
CA ILE A 96 -8.26 13.74 -2.03
C ILE A 96 -6.87 13.73 -1.39
N PHE A 97 -6.24 12.57 -1.44
CA PHE A 97 -4.86 12.31 -1.04
C PHE A 97 -4.00 12.08 -2.27
N ALA A 98 -2.75 12.56 -2.24
CA ALA A 98 -1.79 12.28 -3.28
C ALA A 98 -0.69 11.35 -2.75
N MET A 99 -0.57 10.17 -3.33
CA MET A 99 0.57 9.29 -3.10
C MET A 99 1.61 9.58 -4.18
N VAL A 100 2.80 10.05 -3.77
CA VAL A 100 3.79 10.62 -4.68
C VAL A 100 5.17 10.02 -4.43
N ARG A 101 5.90 9.79 -5.52
CA ARG A 101 7.33 9.42 -5.48
C ARG A 101 8.17 10.66 -5.22
N GLY A 102 9.16 10.54 -4.33
CA GLY A 102 10.06 11.65 -4.03
C GLY A 102 11.24 11.21 -3.17
N ARG A 103 12.38 11.88 -3.33
CA ARG A 103 13.55 11.68 -2.46
C ARG A 103 13.38 12.31 -1.08
N GLN A 104 12.50 13.29 -0.96
CA GLN A 104 12.19 14.04 0.24
C GLN A 104 10.68 14.19 0.38
N SER A 105 10.23 14.52 1.59
CA SER A 105 8.84 14.84 1.85
C SER A 105 8.37 15.96 0.91
N PRO A 106 7.16 15.86 0.33
CA PRO A 106 6.56 16.93 -0.47
C PRO A 106 6.19 18.18 0.38
N GLY A 107 6.41 18.13 1.69
CA GLY A 107 6.08 19.21 2.62
C GLY A 107 4.70 19.05 3.27
N GLY A 108 4.30 20.08 4.05
CA GLY A 108 3.02 20.11 4.75
C GLY A 108 2.77 18.89 5.63
N ARG A 109 1.49 18.51 5.75
CA ARG A 109 1.11 17.25 6.39
C ARG A 109 1.26 16.13 5.36
N SER A 110 2.40 15.46 5.41
CA SER A 110 2.67 14.28 4.61
C SER A 110 3.24 13.16 5.49
N LEU A 111 3.01 11.92 5.09
CA LEU A 111 3.49 10.72 5.77
C LEU A 111 4.36 9.91 4.81
N GLN A 112 5.55 9.56 5.26
CA GLN A 112 6.39 8.63 4.52
C GLN A 112 5.84 7.22 4.68
N LEU A 113 5.44 6.59 3.58
CA LEU A 113 5.00 5.20 3.57
C LEU A 113 6.20 4.25 3.52
N THR A 114 7.11 4.48 2.56
CA THR A 114 8.38 3.76 2.43
C THR A 114 9.46 4.75 1.98
N PRO A 115 10.75 4.39 2.00
CA PRO A 115 11.77 5.22 1.35
C PRO A 115 11.38 5.54 -0.09
N GLY A 116 11.27 6.82 -0.42
CA GLY A 116 10.91 7.30 -1.75
C GLY A 116 9.42 7.32 -2.08
N LEU A 117 8.52 7.00 -1.13
CA LEU A 117 7.06 7.06 -1.33
C LEU A 117 6.41 7.80 -0.18
N TYR A 118 5.63 8.84 -0.49
CA TYR A 118 4.94 9.68 0.48
C TYR A 118 3.45 9.76 0.15
N VAL A 119 2.62 10.00 1.17
CA VAL A 119 1.23 10.40 0.99
C VAL A 119 1.03 11.80 1.58
N ALA A 120 0.47 12.71 0.79
CA ALA A 120 0.14 14.07 1.18
C ALA A 120 -1.33 14.17 1.60
N PHE A 121 -1.57 14.84 2.74
CA PHE A 121 -2.89 15.06 3.34
C PHE A 121 -3.33 16.52 3.28
N ASP A 122 -2.40 17.43 2.98
CA ASP A 122 -2.63 18.86 2.92
C ASP A 122 -3.08 19.24 1.51
N SER A 123 -4.20 19.96 1.38
CA SER A 123 -4.76 20.34 0.08
C SER A 123 -3.78 21.17 -0.76
N ALA A 124 -3.05 22.12 -0.12
CA ALA A 124 -2.08 22.94 -0.84
C ALA A 124 -0.91 22.11 -1.39
N VAL A 125 -0.49 21.05 -0.65
CA VAL A 125 0.55 20.13 -1.13
C VAL A 125 0.00 19.24 -2.24
N VAL A 126 -1.23 18.76 -2.12
CA VAL A 126 -1.89 17.98 -3.20
C VAL A 126 -2.02 18.82 -4.46
N ASP A 127 -2.46 20.08 -4.37
CA ASP A 127 -2.55 21.00 -5.51
C ASP A 127 -1.17 21.21 -6.14
N HIS A 128 -0.14 21.46 -5.34
CA HIS A 128 1.22 21.60 -5.85
C HIS A 128 1.71 20.34 -6.58
N ILE A 129 1.39 19.13 -6.09
CA ILE A 129 1.72 17.87 -6.77
C ILE A 129 0.98 17.76 -8.11
N ILE A 130 -0.31 18.11 -8.15
CA ILE A 130 -1.09 18.13 -9.39
C ILE A 130 -0.47 19.08 -10.42
N GLU A 131 0.02 20.23 -9.98
CA GLU A 131 0.60 21.26 -10.85
C GLU A 131 1.99 20.90 -11.37
N SER A 132 2.84 20.31 -10.51
CA SER A 132 4.28 20.17 -10.76
C SER A 132 4.71 18.77 -11.22
N GLN A 133 4.11 17.71 -10.68
CA GLN A 133 4.57 16.32 -10.90
C GLN A 133 3.45 15.29 -10.89
N PRO A 134 2.33 15.49 -11.59
CA PRO A 134 1.19 14.58 -11.54
C PRO A 134 1.52 13.17 -12.04
N GLN A 135 2.52 13.00 -12.91
CA GLN A 135 2.95 11.70 -13.45
C GLN A 135 3.69 10.84 -12.41
N GLU A 136 4.27 11.46 -11.39
CA GLU A 136 4.93 10.77 -10.27
C GLU A 136 3.97 10.47 -9.12
N ALA A 137 2.68 10.77 -9.30
CA ALA A 137 1.67 10.65 -8.26
C ALA A 137 0.47 9.82 -8.71
N ARG A 138 -0.25 9.30 -7.72
CA ARG A 138 -1.59 8.72 -7.87
C ARG A 138 -2.50 9.33 -6.81
N PHE A 139 -3.77 9.56 -7.19
CA PHE A 139 -4.72 10.28 -6.36
C PHE A 139 -5.80 9.36 -5.84
N PHE A 140 -6.13 9.51 -4.56
CA PHE A 140 -7.04 8.65 -3.83
C PHE A 140 -8.13 9.45 -3.15
N ALA A 141 -9.38 9.01 -3.29
CA ALA A 141 -10.51 9.51 -2.52
C ALA A 141 -10.69 8.64 -1.26
N GLY A 142 -10.60 9.27 -0.09
CA GLY A 142 -10.71 8.58 1.18
C GLY A 142 -9.52 7.69 1.55
N MET A 143 -9.63 7.08 2.71
CA MET A 143 -8.62 6.23 3.32
C MET A 143 -9.27 5.16 4.19
N VAL A 144 -8.49 4.21 4.66
CA VAL A 144 -8.86 3.24 5.69
C VAL A 144 -8.17 3.62 6.99
N LEU A 145 -8.90 3.58 8.09
CA LEU A 145 -8.35 3.79 9.43
C LEU A 145 -8.74 2.61 10.31
N TRP A 146 -7.77 2.05 11.00
CA TRP A 146 -7.97 1.04 12.03
C TRP A 146 -7.73 1.67 13.40
N GLN A 147 -8.66 1.43 14.31
CA GLN A 147 -8.53 1.76 15.72
C GLN A 147 -7.51 0.81 16.39
N PRO A 148 -7.05 1.12 17.62
CA PRO A 148 -6.10 0.26 18.32
C PRO A 148 -6.55 -1.20 18.35
N GLY A 149 -5.70 -2.11 17.83
CA GLY A 149 -5.93 -3.55 17.82
C GLY A 149 -6.83 -4.09 16.69
N GLU A 150 -7.60 -3.26 15.99
CA GLU A 150 -8.52 -3.72 14.94
C GLU A 150 -7.80 -4.51 13.84
N LEU A 151 -6.71 -3.95 13.29
CA LEU A 151 -5.97 -4.63 12.23
C LEU A 151 -5.37 -5.96 12.71
N ALA A 152 -4.85 -5.98 13.94
CA ALA A 152 -4.29 -7.20 14.52
C ALA A 152 -5.35 -8.32 14.64
N GLU A 153 -6.56 -7.98 15.06
CA GLU A 153 -7.67 -8.94 15.11
C GLU A 153 -8.12 -9.40 13.72
N GLU A 154 -8.14 -8.52 12.72
CA GLU A 154 -8.45 -8.90 11.34
C GLU A 154 -7.39 -9.87 10.76
N VAL A 155 -6.11 -9.59 10.99
CA VAL A 155 -5.01 -10.47 10.57
C VAL A 155 -5.10 -11.81 11.29
N LYS A 156 -5.36 -11.82 12.59
CA LYS A 156 -5.54 -13.03 13.41
C LYS A 156 -6.73 -13.88 12.94
N ARG A 157 -7.81 -13.24 12.51
CA ARG A 157 -8.98 -13.88 11.89
C ARG A 157 -8.70 -14.43 10.50
N GLY A 158 -7.52 -14.16 9.96
CA GLY A 158 -7.10 -14.66 8.65
C GLY A 158 -7.75 -13.95 7.47
N LEU A 159 -8.13 -12.67 7.61
CA LEU A 159 -8.75 -11.90 6.53
C LEU A 159 -7.72 -11.40 5.51
N TRP A 160 -6.47 -11.22 5.93
CA TRP A 160 -5.39 -10.63 5.14
C TRP A 160 -4.19 -11.57 5.00
N PHE A 161 -3.55 -11.52 3.84
CA PHE A 161 -2.12 -11.81 3.74
C PHE A 161 -1.35 -10.52 4.02
N VAL A 162 -0.30 -10.60 4.83
CA VAL A 162 0.61 -9.49 5.12
C VAL A 162 1.89 -9.71 4.33
N LEU A 163 2.23 -8.76 3.45
CA LEU A 163 3.41 -8.83 2.59
C LEU A 163 4.33 -7.64 2.87
N ASP A 164 5.61 -7.82 2.54
CA ASP A 164 6.60 -6.75 2.61
C ASP A 164 6.22 -5.58 1.68
N PRO A 165 6.56 -4.33 2.05
CA PRO A 165 6.26 -3.17 1.25
C PRO A 165 7.00 -3.23 -0.09
N GLN A 166 6.29 -2.94 -1.17
CA GLN A 166 6.81 -2.86 -2.52
C GLN A 166 6.50 -1.46 -3.09
N PRO A 167 7.42 -0.50 -2.95
CA PRO A 167 7.17 0.91 -3.35
C PRO A 167 6.71 1.05 -4.80
N ASP A 168 7.24 0.20 -5.67
CA ASP A 168 6.94 0.23 -7.09
C ASP A 168 5.56 -0.32 -7.45
N LEU A 169 4.96 -1.09 -6.55
CA LEU A 169 3.67 -1.72 -6.77
C LEU A 169 2.54 -0.70 -6.95
N VAL A 170 2.63 0.44 -6.26
CA VAL A 170 1.60 1.48 -6.27
C VAL A 170 1.71 2.40 -7.48
N LEU A 171 2.92 2.81 -7.86
CA LEU A 171 3.15 3.89 -8.82
C LEU A 171 3.71 3.45 -10.18
N GLN A 172 4.32 2.27 -10.30
CA GLN A 172 4.91 1.81 -11.58
C GLN A 172 3.92 1.18 -12.55
N ARG A 173 2.83 0.61 -12.06
CA ARG A 173 1.83 0.01 -12.95
C ARG A 173 0.94 1.09 -13.54
N LYS A 174 0.85 1.16 -14.85
CA LYS A 174 -0.12 2.00 -15.57
C LYS A 174 -1.57 1.58 -15.28
N THR A 175 -1.79 0.30 -15.01
CA THR A 175 -3.08 -0.27 -14.60
C THR A 175 -2.88 -1.15 -13.38
N THR A 176 -3.89 -1.23 -12.51
CA THR A 176 -3.94 -2.14 -11.36
C THR A 176 -4.77 -3.40 -11.64
N ASP A 177 -5.18 -3.60 -12.91
CA ASP A 177 -5.90 -4.80 -13.31
C ASP A 177 -5.06 -6.04 -13.04
N GLY A 178 -5.66 -7.05 -12.42
CA GLY A 178 -4.99 -8.28 -12.04
C GLY A 178 -3.99 -8.16 -10.87
N LEU A 179 -3.86 -6.98 -10.25
CA LEU A 179 -2.91 -6.80 -9.16
C LEU A 179 -3.23 -7.67 -7.95
N TRP A 180 -4.51 -7.73 -7.57
CA TRP A 180 -4.95 -8.54 -6.43
C TRP A 180 -4.77 -10.04 -6.74
N GLU A 181 -5.17 -10.50 -7.91
CA GLU A 181 -5.04 -11.89 -8.36
C GLU A 181 -3.57 -12.35 -8.34
N ASP A 182 -2.67 -11.51 -8.82
CA ASP A 182 -1.23 -11.77 -8.79
C ASP A 182 -0.71 -11.94 -7.36
N LEU A 183 -1.07 -11.00 -6.47
CA LEU A 183 -0.53 -10.99 -5.13
C LEU A 183 -1.13 -12.07 -4.25
N VAL A 184 -2.46 -12.30 -4.33
CA VAL A 184 -3.09 -13.38 -3.58
C VAL A 184 -2.55 -14.74 -4.03
N GLY A 185 -2.38 -14.96 -5.35
CA GLY A 185 -1.80 -16.20 -5.86
C GLY A 185 -0.35 -16.42 -5.41
N ARG A 186 0.46 -15.37 -5.31
CA ARG A 186 1.83 -15.49 -4.76
C ARG A 186 1.82 -15.81 -3.27
N ALA A 187 0.96 -15.14 -2.49
CA ALA A 187 0.84 -15.36 -1.06
C ALA A 187 0.36 -16.78 -0.73
N GLU A 188 -0.64 -17.28 -1.46
CA GLU A 188 -1.16 -18.65 -1.32
C GLU A 188 -0.08 -19.70 -1.62
N ARG A 189 0.69 -19.53 -2.72
CA ARG A 189 1.81 -20.44 -3.02
C ARG A 189 2.86 -20.46 -1.93
N LYS A 190 3.23 -19.28 -1.39
CA LYS A 190 4.21 -19.19 -0.29
C LYS A 190 3.71 -19.90 0.97
N ALA A 191 2.43 -19.71 1.33
CA ALA A 191 1.83 -20.36 2.50
C ALA A 191 1.77 -21.88 2.38
N ASN A 192 1.59 -22.43 1.17
CA ASN A 192 1.52 -23.87 0.93
C ASN A 192 2.90 -24.57 0.80
N THR A 193 4.00 -23.81 0.83
CA THR A 193 5.37 -24.35 0.69
C THR A 193 6.10 -24.44 2.04
N ILE A 194 5.49 -23.95 3.11
CA ILE A 194 5.99 -24.00 4.50
C ILE A 194 5.34 -25.16 5.24
#